data_6b1af7850a4a52bc6f59694e88cf0170
#
_entry.id   6b1af7850a4a52bc6f59694e88cf0170
#
_cell.length_a   1.000
_cell.length_b   1.000
_cell.length_c   1.000
_cell.angle_alpha   90.00
_cell.angle_beta   90.00
_cell.angle_gamma   90.00
#
_symmetry.space_group_name_H-M   'P 1'
#
loop_
_entity.id
_entity.type
_entity.pdbx_description
1 polymer ?
#
loop_
_entity_poly.entity_id
_entity_poly.type
_entity_poly.pdbx_seq_one_letter_code
_entity_poly.pdbx_strand_id
1 'polypeptide(L)'
;MQDHRDRLRKNRKGVMGLPIKLMVTMMIIAISLPALTGIMDDSERDMADAEMGQEAERFMNAAVLAHRSGDGSSRTVSISLPAGCELCIGGEGSDAFCVRSVYNGEMVSKNYFETPVLKISEQMVFTGNVTLKLTSVDSDEIPEIEVTVL
;
A
#
# COMPACT_ATOMS: atom_id res chain seq x y z
N MET A 1 -71.21 24.63 -3.94
CA MET A 1 -70.87 23.37 -3.26
C MET A 1 -69.92 22.47 -4.10
N GLN A 2 -69.43 22.91 -5.27
CA GLN A 2 -68.49 22.14 -6.14
C GLN A 2 -67.04 22.47 -5.90
N ASP A 3 -66.70 23.62 -5.36
CA ASP A 3 -65.30 24.09 -5.23
C ASP A 3 -64.46 23.33 -4.16
N HIS A 4 -65.10 22.70 -3.18
CA HIS A 4 -64.41 22.00 -2.11
C HIS A 4 -63.94 20.59 -2.51
N ARG A 5 -64.58 19.98 -3.52
CA ARG A 5 -64.17 18.63 -4.01
C ARG A 5 -62.99 18.68 -4.96
N ASP A 6 -62.78 19.74 -5.65
CA ASP A 6 -61.64 19.89 -6.58
C ASP A 6 -60.32 20.16 -5.85
N ARG A 7 -60.35 20.84 -4.70
CA ARG A 7 -59.18 21.06 -3.86
C ARG A 7 -58.62 19.77 -3.25
N LEU A 8 -59.52 18.84 -2.87
CA LEU A 8 -59.12 17.55 -2.30
C LEU A 8 -58.51 16.58 -3.33
N ARG A 9 -58.93 16.72 -4.60
CA ARG A 9 -58.40 15.90 -5.71
C ARG A 9 -57.01 16.33 -6.14
N LYS A 10 -56.70 17.62 -6.02
CA LYS A 10 -55.38 18.19 -6.34
C LYS A 10 -54.33 17.81 -5.30
N ASN A 11 -54.74 17.65 -4.04
CA ASN A 11 -53.82 17.26 -2.95
C ASN A 11 -53.41 15.78 -2.97
N ARG A 12 -54.26 14.89 -3.53
CA ARG A 12 -53.93 13.46 -3.66
C ARG A 12 -52.78 13.20 -4.66
N LYS A 13 -52.58 14.03 -5.68
CA LYS A 13 -51.47 13.88 -6.62
C LYS A 13 -50.12 14.25 -6.02
N GLY A 14 -50.10 15.16 -5.03
CA GLY A 14 -48.87 15.53 -4.33
C GLY A 14 -48.38 14.48 -3.33
N VAL A 15 -49.32 13.80 -2.70
CA VAL A 15 -49.01 12.80 -1.64
C VAL A 15 -48.51 11.47 -2.23
N MET A 16 -49.00 11.11 -3.43
CA MET A 16 -48.53 9.89 -4.11
C MET A 16 -47.15 10.04 -4.77
N GLY A 17 -46.70 11.24 -5.08
CA GLY A 17 -45.40 11.47 -5.69
C GLY A 17 -44.25 11.42 -4.71
N LEU A 18 -44.49 11.65 -3.42
CA LEU A 18 -43.46 11.62 -2.38
C LEU A 18 -42.87 10.19 -2.13
N PRO A 19 -43.71 9.15 -1.92
CA PRO A 19 -43.17 7.81 -1.70
C PRO A 19 -42.44 7.25 -2.94
N ILE A 20 -42.91 7.57 -4.13
CA ILE A 20 -42.24 7.14 -5.38
C ILE A 20 -40.89 7.82 -5.54
N LYS A 21 -40.80 9.13 -5.29
CA LYS A 21 -39.50 9.85 -5.31
C LYS A 21 -38.53 9.30 -4.29
N LEU A 22 -39.00 9.00 -3.08
CA LEU A 22 -38.19 8.45 -2.01
C LEU A 22 -37.71 7.04 -2.35
N MET A 23 -38.56 6.22 -2.96
CA MET A 23 -38.22 4.87 -3.41
C MET A 23 -37.15 4.90 -4.52
N VAL A 24 -37.29 5.80 -5.50
CA VAL A 24 -36.30 5.97 -6.57
C VAL A 24 -34.97 6.47 -6.01
N THR A 25 -35.00 7.43 -5.10
CA THR A 25 -33.77 7.92 -4.44
C THR A 25 -33.05 6.84 -3.66
N MET A 26 -33.81 6.03 -2.87
CA MET A 26 -33.25 4.89 -2.16
C MET A 26 -32.65 3.84 -3.09
N MET A 27 -33.28 3.61 -4.24
CA MET A 27 -32.78 2.67 -5.24
C MET A 27 -31.46 3.15 -5.88
N ILE A 28 -31.36 4.43 -6.17
CA ILE A 28 -30.13 5.04 -6.69
C ILE A 28 -29.00 4.94 -5.65
N ILE A 29 -29.27 5.26 -4.40
CA ILE A 29 -28.30 5.16 -3.30
C ILE A 29 -27.84 3.72 -3.13
N ALA A 30 -28.75 2.75 -3.13
CA ALA A 30 -28.43 1.33 -2.98
C ALA A 30 -27.53 0.78 -4.10
N ILE A 31 -27.63 1.30 -5.30
CA ILE A 31 -26.79 0.91 -6.43
C ILE A 31 -25.44 1.65 -6.39
N SER A 32 -25.42 2.88 -5.91
CA SER A 32 -24.22 3.73 -5.91
C SER A 32 -23.26 3.40 -4.78
N LEU A 33 -23.75 2.95 -3.61
CA LEU A 33 -22.91 2.64 -2.45
C LEU A 33 -21.85 1.56 -2.71
N PRO A 34 -22.17 0.40 -3.32
CA PRO A 34 -21.15 -0.62 -3.59
C PRO A 34 -20.07 -0.16 -4.55
N ALA A 35 -20.40 0.69 -5.52
CA ALA A 35 -19.43 1.24 -6.47
C ALA A 35 -18.46 2.20 -5.79
N LEU A 36 -18.91 2.98 -4.81
CA LEU A 36 -18.06 3.91 -4.05
C LEU A 36 -17.09 3.19 -3.12
N THR A 37 -17.51 2.11 -2.46
CA THR A 37 -16.62 1.34 -1.58
C THR A 37 -15.49 0.67 -2.35
N GLY A 38 -15.76 0.10 -3.52
CA GLY A 38 -14.72 -0.49 -4.36
C GLY A 38 -13.65 0.50 -4.81
N ILE A 39 -14.04 1.73 -5.15
CA ILE A 39 -13.09 2.80 -5.53
C ILE A 39 -12.21 3.21 -4.36
N MET A 40 -12.74 3.23 -3.13
CA MET A 40 -11.97 3.58 -1.95
C MET A 40 -10.91 2.53 -1.64
N ASP A 41 -11.25 1.25 -1.70
CA ASP A 41 -10.31 0.14 -1.46
C ASP A 41 -9.15 0.15 -2.47
N ASP A 42 -9.45 0.37 -3.76
CA ASP A 42 -8.44 0.48 -4.81
C ASP A 42 -7.51 1.69 -4.58
N SER A 43 -8.07 2.82 -4.17
CA SER A 43 -7.30 4.04 -3.89
C SER A 43 -6.37 3.88 -2.68
N GLU A 44 -6.81 3.21 -1.61
CA GLU A 44 -5.98 2.93 -0.45
C GLU A 44 -4.82 2.01 -0.81
N ARG A 45 -5.07 1.00 -1.64
CA ARG A 45 -4.04 0.09 -2.13
C ARG A 45 -3.00 0.80 -3.00
N ASP A 46 -3.43 1.66 -3.92
CA ASP A 46 -2.54 2.43 -4.80
C ASP A 46 -1.66 3.40 -3.99
N MET A 47 -2.22 4.04 -2.97
CA MET A 47 -1.47 4.91 -2.06
C MET A 47 -0.45 4.11 -1.25
N ALA A 48 -0.84 2.97 -0.69
CA ALA A 48 0.04 2.09 0.06
C ALA A 48 1.19 1.57 -0.82
N ASP A 49 0.92 1.20 -2.07
CA ASP A 49 1.94 0.76 -3.02
C ASP A 49 2.95 1.88 -3.32
N ALA A 50 2.48 3.10 -3.57
CA ALA A 50 3.34 4.25 -3.82
C ALA A 50 4.23 4.59 -2.60
N GLU A 51 3.69 4.57 -1.38
CA GLU A 51 4.45 4.82 -0.16
C GLU A 51 5.47 3.70 0.11
N MET A 52 5.07 2.44 -0.01
CA MET A 52 5.98 1.30 0.13
C MET A 52 7.08 1.31 -0.92
N GLY A 53 6.75 1.68 -2.16
CA GLY A 53 7.72 1.84 -3.25
C GLY A 53 8.83 2.83 -2.88
N GLN A 54 8.48 3.97 -2.31
CA GLN A 54 9.46 4.98 -1.85
C GLN A 54 10.33 4.45 -0.71
N GLU A 55 9.77 3.74 0.25
CA GLU A 55 10.54 3.18 1.36
C GLU A 55 11.45 2.02 0.91
N ALA A 56 10.99 1.19 -0.02
CA ALA A 56 11.81 0.16 -0.66
C ALA A 56 13.00 0.77 -1.42
N GLU A 57 12.76 1.82 -2.21
CA GLU A 57 13.83 2.55 -2.90
C GLU A 57 14.81 3.21 -1.94
N ARG A 58 14.31 3.80 -0.85
CA ARG A 58 15.16 4.38 0.20
C ARG A 58 16.09 3.34 0.81
N PHE A 59 15.56 2.17 1.13
CA PHE A 59 16.36 1.04 1.62
C PHE A 59 17.40 0.60 0.60
N MET A 60 16.99 0.34 -0.64
CA MET A 60 17.87 -0.10 -1.71
C MET A 60 18.99 0.90 -1.99
N ASN A 61 18.66 2.19 -2.03
CA ASN A 61 19.67 3.24 -2.21
C ASN A 61 20.67 3.28 -1.04
N ALA A 62 20.21 3.11 0.19
CA ALA A 62 21.09 3.04 1.36
C ALA A 62 22.02 1.83 1.31
N ALA A 63 21.52 0.66 0.87
CA ALA A 63 22.30 -0.55 0.68
C ALA A 63 23.39 -0.37 -0.40
N VAL A 64 23.02 0.20 -1.55
CA VAL A 64 23.96 0.52 -2.62
C VAL A 64 25.04 1.50 -2.17
N LEU A 65 24.66 2.51 -1.40
CA LEU A 65 25.61 3.48 -0.86
C LEU A 65 26.54 2.87 0.20
N ALA A 66 26.04 1.96 1.04
CA ALA A 66 26.89 1.21 1.97
C ALA A 66 27.94 0.39 1.21
N HIS A 67 27.50 -0.36 0.20
CA HIS A 67 28.42 -1.15 -0.63
C HIS A 67 29.45 -0.28 -1.35
N ARG A 68 29.06 0.81 -1.98
CA ARG A 68 29.98 1.73 -2.69
C ARG A 68 31.00 2.40 -1.78
N SER A 69 30.72 2.48 -0.48
CA SER A 69 31.65 3.03 0.51
C SER A 69 32.74 2.04 0.93
N GLY A 70 32.67 0.79 0.47
CA GLY A 70 33.64 -0.28 0.70
C GLY A 70 33.23 -1.27 1.80
N ASP A 71 34.00 -2.34 1.89
CA ASP A 71 33.77 -3.39 2.88
C ASP A 71 33.82 -2.86 4.33
N GLY A 72 32.94 -3.38 5.18
CA GLY A 72 32.75 -2.94 6.56
C GLY A 72 32.06 -1.58 6.70
N SER A 73 31.78 -0.87 5.61
CA SER A 73 31.05 0.38 5.66
C SER A 73 29.60 0.16 6.05
N SER A 74 29.07 1.04 6.88
CA SER A 74 27.68 0.94 7.32
C SER A 74 26.91 2.23 7.10
N ARG A 75 25.60 2.06 6.85
CA ARG A 75 24.62 3.14 6.71
C ARG A 75 23.39 2.87 7.54
N THR A 76 22.84 3.92 8.15
CA THR A 76 21.58 3.84 8.86
C THR A 76 20.48 4.39 7.99
N VAL A 77 19.38 3.67 7.91
CA VAL A 77 18.16 4.08 7.20
C VAL A 77 16.95 3.91 8.12
N SER A 78 16.09 4.91 8.17
CA SER A 78 14.80 4.82 8.87
C SER A 78 13.71 4.63 7.83
N ILE A 79 12.88 3.63 8.04
CA ILE A 79 11.76 3.23 7.20
C ILE A 79 10.48 3.45 7.99
N SER A 80 9.47 4.00 7.34
CA SER A 80 8.15 4.24 7.92
C SER A 80 7.09 3.62 7.03
N LEU A 81 6.51 2.51 7.49
CA LEU A 81 5.49 1.79 6.72
C LEU A 81 4.09 2.12 7.25
N PRO A 82 3.11 2.36 6.37
CA PRO A 82 1.72 2.52 6.74
C PRO A 82 1.14 1.28 7.42
N ALA A 83 0.00 1.43 8.08
CA ALA A 83 -0.69 0.30 8.69
C ALA A 83 -1.10 -0.73 7.63
N GLY A 84 -0.89 -2.02 7.93
CA GLY A 84 -1.16 -3.12 7.01
C GLY A 84 -0.08 -3.36 5.95
N CYS A 85 0.99 -2.54 5.95
CA CYS A 85 2.13 -2.69 5.05
C CYS A 85 3.28 -3.43 5.72
N GLU A 86 3.91 -4.32 4.97
CA GLU A 86 5.09 -5.07 5.37
C GLU A 86 6.17 -4.99 4.29
N LEU A 87 7.40 -4.80 4.70
CA LEU A 87 8.57 -4.83 3.83
C LEU A 87 9.37 -6.10 4.13
N CYS A 88 9.40 -7.02 3.16
CA CYS A 88 10.14 -8.27 3.26
C CYS A 88 11.45 -8.15 2.49
N ILE A 89 12.55 -8.36 3.17
CA ILE A 89 13.90 -8.18 2.64
C ILE A 89 14.65 -9.48 2.75
N GLY A 90 15.42 -9.83 1.71
CA GLY A 90 16.26 -11.01 1.73
C GLY A 90 15.51 -12.33 1.67
N GLY A 91 16.25 -13.43 1.82
CA GLY A 91 15.75 -14.79 1.81
C GLY A 91 16.61 -15.73 0.98
N GLU A 92 16.02 -16.84 0.54
CA GLU A 92 16.70 -17.84 -0.28
C GLU A 92 16.48 -17.63 -1.79
N GLY A 93 17.40 -18.10 -2.60
CA GLY A 93 17.29 -18.05 -4.06
C GLY A 93 17.18 -16.64 -4.61
N SER A 94 16.17 -16.39 -5.42
CA SER A 94 15.93 -15.07 -6.04
C SER A 94 15.50 -13.99 -5.05
N ASP A 95 14.97 -14.39 -3.90
CA ASP A 95 14.47 -13.46 -2.88
C ASP A 95 15.61 -12.76 -2.13
N ALA A 96 16.80 -13.37 -2.12
CA ALA A 96 18.01 -12.76 -1.58
C ALA A 96 18.42 -11.46 -2.30
N PHE A 97 17.93 -11.23 -3.50
CA PHE A 97 18.31 -10.11 -4.38
C PHE A 97 17.21 -9.05 -4.53
N CYS A 98 16.18 -9.11 -3.71
CA CYS A 98 15.04 -8.22 -3.85
C CYS A 98 14.46 -7.74 -2.53
N VAL A 99 13.72 -6.66 -2.63
CA VAL A 99 12.84 -6.13 -1.59
C VAL A 99 11.41 -6.30 -2.06
N ARG A 100 10.59 -6.92 -1.22
CA ARG A 100 9.19 -7.22 -1.50
C ARG A 100 8.29 -6.39 -0.62
N SER A 101 7.30 -5.77 -1.22
CA SER A 101 6.26 -5.00 -0.50
C SER A 101 4.97 -5.82 -0.43
N VAL A 102 4.42 -5.93 0.77
CA VAL A 102 3.20 -6.69 1.04
C VAL A 102 2.19 -5.76 1.71
N TYR A 103 0.95 -5.76 1.23
CA TYR A 103 -0.17 -5.02 1.81
C TYR A 103 -1.30 -5.97 2.16
N ASN A 104 -1.72 -5.99 3.44
CA ASN A 104 -2.74 -6.88 3.97
C ASN A 104 -2.54 -8.37 3.61
N GLY A 105 -1.27 -8.83 3.57
CA GLY A 105 -0.92 -10.21 3.23
C GLY A 105 -0.81 -10.51 1.74
N GLU A 106 -1.07 -9.54 0.87
CA GLU A 106 -0.89 -9.67 -0.58
C GLU A 106 0.38 -8.96 -1.04
N MET A 107 1.19 -9.63 -1.86
CA MET A 107 2.37 -9.03 -2.46
C MET A 107 1.95 -7.97 -3.50
N VAL A 108 2.40 -6.74 -3.29
CA VAL A 108 2.09 -5.59 -4.15
C VAL A 108 3.21 -5.34 -5.14
N SER A 109 4.46 -5.33 -4.66
CA SER A 109 5.61 -5.11 -5.54
C SER A 109 6.82 -5.95 -5.14
N LYS A 110 7.74 -6.11 -6.10
CA LYS A 110 9.01 -6.81 -5.93
C LYS A 110 10.09 -6.06 -6.70
N ASN A 111 11.04 -5.48 -5.99
CA ASN A 111 12.11 -4.66 -6.53
C ASN A 111 13.45 -5.37 -6.38
N TYR A 112 14.15 -5.60 -7.49
CA TYR A 112 15.44 -6.27 -7.50
C TYR A 112 16.60 -5.27 -7.48
N PHE A 113 17.72 -5.67 -6.85
CA PHE A 113 18.98 -4.97 -6.98
C PHE A 113 19.56 -5.26 -8.38
N GLU A 114 19.63 -4.24 -9.22
CA GLU A 114 20.08 -4.40 -10.62
C GLU A 114 21.57 -4.07 -10.77
N THR A 115 22.00 -2.94 -10.20
CA THR A 115 23.39 -2.49 -10.34
C THR A 115 23.81 -1.59 -9.16
N PRO A 116 24.68 -2.06 -8.25
CA PRO A 116 25.26 -3.41 -8.18
C PRO A 116 24.25 -4.45 -7.74
N VAL A 117 24.45 -5.70 -8.15
CA VAL A 117 23.69 -6.84 -7.62
C VAL A 117 24.17 -7.09 -6.20
N LEU A 118 23.27 -6.89 -5.24
CA LEU A 118 23.53 -7.07 -3.81
C LEU A 118 22.72 -8.24 -3.28
N LYS A 119 23.30 -9.02 -2.38
CA LYS A 119 22.64 -10.14 -1.74
C LYS A 119 22.31 -9.80 -0.29
N ILE A 120 21.15 -10.22 0.16
CA ILE A 120 20.74 -10.19 1.57
C ILE A 120 20.30 -11.61 1.93
N SER A 121 21.13 -12.35 2.63
CA SER A 121 20.90 -13.78 2.89
C SER A 121 19.84 -14.01 3.96
N GLU A 122 19.77 -13.15 4.95
CA GLU A 122 18.79 -13.26 6.02
C GLU A 122 17.44 -12.70 5.61
N GLN A 123 16.39 -13.51 5.79
CA GLN A 123 15.03 -13.04 5.55
C GLN A 123 14.53 -12.26 6.76
N MET A 124 14.11 -11.02 6.52
CA MET A 124 13.53 -10.14 7.52
C MET A 124 12.22 -9.56 7.03
N VAL A 125 11.28 -9.37 7.96
CA VAL A 125 9.98 -8.73 7.70
C VAL A 125 9.84 -7.55 8.65
N PHE A 126 9.58 -6.39 8.10
CA PHE A 126 9.43 -5.14 8.85
C PHE A 126 8.02 -4.58 8.70
N THR A 127 7.52 -4.03 9.81
CA THR A 127 6.22 -3.35 9.88
C THR A 127 6.37 -2.04 10.66
N GLY A 128 5.58 -1.03 10.31
CA GLY A 128 5.59 0.26 11.01
C GLY A 128 6.91 1.01 10.87
N ASN A 129 7.36 1.65 11.95
CA ASN A 129 8.57 2.45 11.95
C ASN A 129 9.75 1.63 12.44
N VAL A 130 10.78 1.50 11.63
CA VAL A 130 12.00 0.78 11.98
C VAL A 130 13.23 1.54 11.52
N THR A 131 14.30 1.47 12.30
CA THR A 131 15.61 2.00 11.94
C THR A 131 16.57 0.83 11.76
N LEU A 132 17.17 0.78 10.58
CA LEU A 132 18.04 -0.32 10.16
C LEU A 132 19.47 0.18 9.96
N LYS A 133 20.43 -0.60 10.36
CA LYS A 133 21.84 -0.45 10.03
C LYS A 133 22.17 -1.46 8.94
N LEU A 134 22.64 -0.98 7.81
CA LEU A 134 23.09 -1.77 6.66
C LEU A 134 24.60 -1.77 6.62
N THR A 135 25.21 -2.93 6.67
CA THR A 135 26.67 -3.08 6.63
C THR A 135 27.06 -3.87 5.39
N SER A 136 27.98 -3.33 4.60
CA SER A 136 28.54 -4.04 3.46
C SER A 136 29.56 -5.07 3.93
N VAL A 137 29.38 -6.30 3.48
CA VAL A 137 30.31 -7.40 3.70
C VAL A 137 30.79 -7.87 2.34
N ASP A 138 32.10 -7.84 2.15
CA ASP A 138 32.69 -8.36 0.93
C ASP A 138 32.67 -9.88 0.97
N SER A 139 32.09 -10.48 -0.07
CA SER A 139 32.13 -11.91 -0.27
C SER A 139 32.71 -12.22 -1.64
N ASP A 140 33.41 -13.36 -1.74
CA ASP A 140 34.19 -13.73 -2.93
C ASP A 140 33.39 -13.85 -4.24
N GLU A 141 32.05 -14.00 -4.14
CA GLU A 141 31.20 -14.18 -5.31
C GLU A 141 30.25 -12.98 -5.56
N ILE A 142 29.46 -12.60 -4.56
CA ILE A 142 28.47 -11.53 -4.68
C ILE A 142 28.49 -10.70 -3.41
N PRO A 143 28.61 -9.37 -3.48
CA PRO A 143 28.59 -8.50 -2.32
C PRO A 143 27.33 -8.71 -1.48
N GLU A 144 27.49 -8.82 -0.18
CA GLU A 144 26.40 -9.05 0.75
C GLU A 144 26.14 -7.81 1.63
N ILE A 145 24.87 -7.57 1.92
CA ILE A 145 24.44 -6.54 2.88
C ILE A 145 23.88 -7.23 4.11
N GLU A 146 24.54 -7.02 5.22
CA GLU A 146 24.04 -7.42 6.54
C GLU A 146 23.11 -6.33 7.09
N VAL A 147 21.92 -6.72 7.52
CA VAL A 147 20.91 -5.81 8.04
C VAL A 147 20.72 -6.05 9.53
N THR A 148 20.85 -5.00 10.32
CA THR A 148 20.66 -5.04 11.78
C THR A 148 19.60 -4.01 12.19
N VAL A 149 18.65 -4.40 13.02
CA VAL A 149 17.65 -3.50 13.61
C VAL A 149 18.29 -2.74 14.78
N LEU A 150 18.07 -1.41 14.83
CA LEU A 150 18.60 -0.54 15.88
C LEU A 150 17.55 -0.21 16.95
#